data_748ab60eebf907272fa8cfb0e370995b
#
_entry.id   748ab60eebf907272fa8cfb0e370995b
#
_cell.length_a   1.000
_cell.length_b   1.000
_cell.length_c   1.000
_cell.angle_alpha   90.00
_cell.angle_beta   90.00
_cell.angle_gamma   90.00
#
_symmetry.space_group_name_H-M   'P 1'
#
loop_
_entity.id
_entity.type
_entity.pdbx_description
1 polymer ?
#
loop_
_entity_poly.entity_id
_entity_poly.type
_entity_poly.pdbx_seq_one_letter_code
_entity_poly.pdbx_strand_id
1 'polypeptide(L)'
;MVPVYLLFGAFFVMMFAGVPIAVSLGLAGTLAIALGKLGIMAFPTNFYTGIAKYPLLAIPMFVLAGAIFDRAGVAGRLLRFTEAIIGRGRGALAVITILVAMIVGGISGSGPACTAAVGGVMITAMIRNGYPPAFAASVTAAAGSTDILIPPSVAFIVYSVLVSSATVPALFVGGVIPGILACILLIIPALYLSLKHNFGVDL
;
A
#
# COMPACT_ATOMS: atom_id res chain seq x y z
N MET A 1 -33.53 5.93 5.81
CA MET A 1 -32.41 6.85 5.46
C MET A 1 -31.75 7.49 6.69
N VAL A 2 -32.49 7.85 7.74
CA VAL A 2 -31.93 8.44 8.97
C VAL A 2 -30.74 7.68 9.58
N PRO A 3 -30.75 6.31 9.68
CA PRO A 3 -29.61 5.58 10.26
C PRO A 3 -28.30 5.73 9.49
N VAL A 4 -28.38 5.91 8.16
CA VAL A 4 -27.19 6.05 7.31
C VAL A 4 -26.53 7.41 7.51
N TYR A 5 -27.30 8.49 7.54
CA TYR A 5 -26.78 9.83 7.81
C TYR A 5 -26.19 9.95 9.21
N LEU A 6 -26.84 9.29 10.18
CA LEU A 6 -26.36 9.24 11.56
C LEU A 6 -25.05 8.47 11.67
N LEU A 7 -24.92 7.35 10.96
CA LEU A 7 -23.69 6.56 10.92
C LEU A 7 -22.51 7.39 10.37
N PHE A 8 -22.69 8.00 9.21
CA PHE A 8 -21.61 8.81 8.61
C PHE A 8 -21.33 10.07 9.42
N GLY A 9 -22.37 10.76 9.91
CA GLY A 9 -22.21 11.97 10.74
C GLY A 9 -21.44 11.66 12.01
N ALA A 10 -21.85 10.66 12.78
CA ALA A 10 -21.15 10.24 14.00
C ALA A 10 -19.73 9.77 13.72
N PHE A 11 -19.50 9.00 12.64
CA PHE A 11 -18.17 8.56 12.23
C PHE A 11 -17.23 9.75 11.98
N PHE A 12 -17.63 10.70 11.13
CA PHE A 12 -16.77 11.84 10.81
C PHE A 12 -16.53 12.74 12.02
N VAL A 13 -17.55 12.99 12.84
CA VAL A 13 -17.39 13.79 14.08
C VAL A 13 -16.36 13.15 15.00
N MET A 14 -16.45 11.84 15.27
CA MET A 14 -15.49 11.13 16.11
C MET A 14 -14.08 11.11 15.48
N MET A 15 -13.99 10.90 14.18
CA MET A 15 -12.71 10.88 13.46
C MET A 15 -12.01 12.24 13.56
N PHE A 16 -12.72 13.36 13.35
CA PHE A 16 -12.16 14.70 13.48
C PHE A 16 -11.87 15.10 14.93
N ALA A 17 -12.55 14.46 15.90
CA ALA A 17 -12.23 14.58 17.32
C ALA A 17 -10.97 13.80 17.75
N GLY A 18 -10.28 13.11 16.79
CA GLY A 18 -9.06 12.36 17.04
C GLY A 18 -9.27 10.93 17.54
N VAL A 19 -10.49 10.41 17.47
CA VAL A 19 -10.77 9.02 17.85
C VAL A 19 -10.23 8.07 16.76
N PRO A 20 -9.54 6.96 17.09
CA PRO A 20 -9.07 5.99 16.12
C PRO A 20 -10.18 5.50 15.19
N ILE A 21 -9.87 5.35 13.89
CA ILE A 21 -10.85 5.04 12.83
C ILE A 21 -11.68 3.79 13.16
N ALA A 22 -11.04 2.72 13.66
CA ALA A 22 -11.73 1.48 14.03
C ALA A 22 -12.76 1.68 15.15
N VAL A 23 -12.41 2.49 16.16
CA VAL A 23 -13.31 2.82 17.27
C VAL A 23 -14.44 3.71 16.78
N SER A 24 -14.14 4.72 15.96
CA SER A 24 -15.14 5.61 15.35
C SER A 24 -16.16 4.84 14.52
N LEU A 25 -15.72 3.88 13.71
CA LEU A 25 -16.61 3.01 12.93
C LEU A 25 -17.48 2.11 13.83
N GLY A 26 -16.88 1.49 14.85
CA GLY A 26 -17.60 0.63 15.78
C GLY A 26 -18.67 1.38 16.55
N LEU A 27 -18.32 2.54 17.13
CA LEU A 27 -19.26 3.37 17.89
C LEU A 27 -20.35 3.99 17.00
N ALA A 28 -20.00 4.51 15.83
CA ALA A 28 -20.95 5.06 14.88
C ALA A 28 -21.95 3.99 14.40
N GLY A 29 -21.45 2.77 14.10
CA GLY A 29 -22.29 1.63 13.75
C GLY A 29 -23.24 1.23 14.87
N THR A 30 -22.76 1.15 16.11
CA THR A 30 -23.57 0.83 17.29
C THR A 30 -24.65 1.89 17.52
N LEU A 31 -24.30 3.17 17.42
CA LEU A 31 -25.25 4.28 17.55
C LEU A 31 -26.33 4.23 16.46
N ALA A 32 -25.92 4.00 15.22
CA ALA A 32 -26.86 3.93 14.10
C ALA A 32 -27.85 2.75 14.24
N ILE A 33 -27.39 1.59 14.73
CA ILE A 33 -28.23 0.42 15.00
C ILE A 33 -29.18 0.69 16.19
N ALA A 34 -28.67 1.25 17.28
CA ALA A 34 -29.44 1.53 18.48
C ALA A 34 -30.57 2.55 18.23
N LEU A 35 -30.22 3.69 17.60
CA LEU A 35 -31.18 4.76 17.30
C LEU A 35 -32.08 4.42 16.10
N GLY A 36 -31.60 3.60 15.17
CA GLY A 36 -32.39 3.09 14.06
C GLY A 36 -33.37 1.97 14.43
N LYS A 37 -33.38 1.52 15.70
CA LYS A 37 -34.22 0.41 16.21
C LYS A 37 -34.05 -0.88 15.40
N LEU A 38 -32.83 -1.13 14.85
CA LEU A 38 -32.51 -2.28 14.01
C LEU A 38 -32.18 -3.56 14.81
N GLY A 39 -32.33 -3.52 16.15
CA GLY A 39 -32.00 -4.64 17.04
C GLY A 39 -30.49 -4.65 17.37
N ILE A 40 -30.15 -4.23 18.58
CA ILE A 40 -28.74 -4.10 19.02
C ILE A 40 -27.99 -5.44 19.02
N MET A 41 -28.70 -6.56 19.13
CA MET A 41 -28.12 -7.91 19.04
C MET A 41 -27.59 -8.27 17.65
N ALA A 42 -27.98 -7.54 16.61
CA ALA A 42 -27.44 -7.72 15.27
C ALA A 42 -25.98 -7.26 15.15
N PHE A 43 -25.55 -6.33 16.01
CA PHE A 43 -24.18 -5.79 15.95
C PHE A 43 -23.10 -6.84 16.26
N PRO A 44 -23.12 -7.55 17.41
CA PRO A 44 -22.10 -8.56 17.71
C PRO A 44 -22.04 -9.66 16.67
N THR A 45 -23.19 -10.13 16.19
CA THR A 45 -23.29 -11.21 15.20
C THR A 45 -22.72 -10.77 13.86
N ASN A 46 -23.11 -9.60 13.35
CA ASN A 46 -22.58 -9.10 12.08
C ASN A 46 -21.11 -8.71 12.18
N PHE A 47 -20.66 -8.18 13.33
CA PHE A 47 -19.27 -7.89 13.59
C PHE A 47 -18.43 -9.18 13.53
N TYR A 48 -18.83 -10.21 14.27
CA TYR A 48 -18.14 -11.50 14.27
C TYR A 48 -18.10 -12.14 12.86
N THR A 49 -19.24 -12.24 12.19
CA THR A 49 -19.31 -12.82 10.85
C THR A 49 -18.55 -12.00 9.80
N GLY A 50 -18.42 -10.69 10.01
CA GLY A 50 -17.63 -9.79 9.16
C GLY A 50 -16.13 -10.02 9.27
N ILE A 51 -15.62 -10.27 10.48
CA ILE A 51 -14.19 -10.52 10.72
C ILE A 51 -13.79 -12.00 10.63
N ALA A 52 -14.73 -12.93 10.84
CA ALA A 52 -14.50 -14.38 10.77
C ALA A 52 -14.49 -14.91 9.32
N LYS A 53 -13.87 -14.16 8.41
CA LYS A 53 -13.71 -14.56 7.02
C LYS A 53 -12.32 -15.15 6.81
N TYR A 54 -12.27 -16.40 6.30
CA TYR A 54 -11.01 -17.10 6.07
C TYR A 54 -9.94 -16.29 5.31
N PRO A 55 -10.26 -15.55 4.23
CA PRO A 55 -9.27 -14.75 3.54
C PRO A 55 -8.61 -13.67 4.40
N LEU A 56 -9.30 -13.14 5.42
CA LEU A 56 -8.75 -12.11 6.30
C LEU A 56 -7.60 -12.62 7.18
N LEU A 57 -7.50 -13.94 7.42
CA LEU A 57 -6.37 -14.54 8.14
C LEU A 57 -5.04 -14.35 7.40
N ALA A 58 -5.07 -14.18 6.10
CA ALA A 58 -3.87 -13.93 5.32
C ALA A 58 -3.24 -12.57 5.63
N ILE A 59 -4.06 -11.55 5.98
CA ILE A 59 -3.56 -10.19 6.23
C ILE A 59 -2.52 -10.13 7.35
N PRO A 60 -2.78 -10.62 8.58
CA PRO A 60 -1.76 -10.60 9.63
C PRO A 60 -0.51 -11.42 9.29
N MET A 61 -0.66 -12.50 8.51
CA MET A 61 0.49 -13.30 8.08
C MET A 61 1.36 -12.54 7.07
N PHE A 62 0.76 -11.84 6.10
CA PHE A 62 1.52 -11.00 5.17
C PHE A 62 2.15 -9.78 5.86
N VAL A 63 1.44 -9.14 6.80
CA VAL A 63 2.00 -8.03 7.60
C VAL A 63 3.20 -8.50 8.41
N LEU A 64 3.10 -9.67 9.05
CA LEU A 64 4.21 -10.27 9.79
C LEU A 64 5.39 -10.60 8.88
N ALA A 65 5.14 -11.23 7.73
CA ALA A 65 6.17 -11.52 6.74
C ALA A 65 6.85 -10.23 6.26
N GLY A 66 6.09 -9.19 5.90
CA GLY A 66 6.61 -7.88 5.52
C GLY A 66 7.50 -7.26 6.59
N ALA A 67 7.07 -7.29 7.86
CA ALA A 67 7.83 -6.77 8.99
C ALA A 67 9.15 -7.55 9.23
N ILE A 68 9.15 -8.87 9.01
CA ILE A 68 10.36 -9.70 9.08
C ILE A 68 11.31 -9.33 7.94
N PHE A 69 10.82 -9.22 6.71
CA PHE A 69 11.65 -8.84 5.56
C PHE A 69 12.28 -7.46 5.72
N ASP A 70 11.51 -6.49 6.25
CA ASP A 70 12.02 -5.15 6.51
C ASP A 70 13.15 -5.17 7.54
N ARG A 71 12.96 -5.82 8.69
CA ARG A 71 14.00 -5.98 9.73
C ARG A 71 15.21 -6.78 9.27
N ALA A 72 15.02 -7.73 8.35
CA ALA A 72 16.11 -8.50 7.75
C ALA A 72 16.92 -7.68 6.72
N GLY A 73 16.55 -6.43 6.45
CA GLY A 73 17.26 -5.56 5.52
C GLY A 73 17.15 -6.01 4.05
N VAL A 74 16.05 -6.65 3.70
CA VAL A 74 15.81 -7.17 2.34
C VAL A 74 15.79 -6.03 1.34
N ALA A 75 15.16 -4.89 1.64
CA ALA A 75 15.12 -3.71 0.75
C ALA A 75 16.53 -3.25 0.36
N GLY A 76 17.47 -3.19 1.30
CA GLY A 76 18.86 -2.82 1.02
C GLY A 76 19.64 -3.86 0.20
N ARG A 77 19.29 -5.14 0.33
CA ARG A 77 19.90 -6.21 -0.50
C ARG A 77 19.33 -6.18 -1.92
N LEU A 78 18.03 -5.96 -2.07
CA LEU A 78 17.38 -5.80 -3.36
C LEU A 78 17.90 -4.57 -4.09
N LEU A 79 18.15 -3.47 -3.38
CA LEU A 79 18.79 -2.28 -3.95
C LEU A 79 20.12 -2.67 -4.60
N ARG A 80 21.03 -3.28 -3.84
CA ARG A 80 22.36 -3.69 -4.36
C ARG A 80 22.26 -4.66 -5.53
N PHE A 81 21.33 -5.61 -5.48
CA PHE A 81 21.07 -6.56 -6.56
C PHE A 81 20.57 -5.84 -7.82
N THR A 82 19.62 -4.94 -7.67
CA THR A 82 19.04 -4.19 -8.81
C THR A 82 20.06 -3.20 -9.39
N GLU A 83 20.89 -2.56 -8.55
CA GLU A 83 22.03 -1.75 -9.01
C GLU A 83 23.05 -2.56 -9.81
N ALA A 84 23.31 -3.79 -9.40
CA ALA A 84 24.24 -4.66 -10.13
C ALA A 84 23.72 -5.06 -11.54
N ILE A 85 22.39 -5.12 -11.71
CA ILE A 85 21.76 -5.46 -13.01
C ILE A 85 21.63 -4.23 -13.91
N ILE A 86 21.10 -3.13 -13.37
CA ILE A 86 20.80 -1.91 -14.15
C ILE A 86 22.06 -1.08 -14.38
N GLY A 87 23.03 -1.20 -13.48
CA GLY A 87 24.23 -0.39 -13.50
C GLY A 87 24.02 1.01 -12.92
N ARG A 88 25.07 1.83 -13.05
CA ARG A 88 25.10 3.23 -12.60
C ARG A 88 25.02 4.15 -13.79
N GLY A 89 23.95 4.92 -13.89
CA GLY A 89 23.74 5.85 -14.98
C GLY A 89 22.70 6.90 -14.62
N ARG A 90 22.55 7.91 -15.47
CA ARG A 90 21.55 8.96 -15.33
C ARG A 90 20.16 8.35 -15.25
N GLY A 91 19.42 8.63 -14.19
CA GLY A 91 18.08 8.07 -13.99
C GLY A 91 18.02 6.64 -13.43
N ALA A 92 19.15 5.93 -13.32
CA ALA A 92 19.17 4.54 -12.86
C ALA A 92 18.54 4.38 -11.47
N LEU A 93 18.87 5.24 -10.50
CA LEU A 93 18.32 5.15 -9.15
C LEU A 93 16.80 5.36 -9.09
N ALA A 94 16.23 6.18 -9.97
CA ALA A 94 14.77 6.33 -10.05
C ALA A 94 14.11 5.03 -10.53
N VAL A 95 14.67 4.39 -11.56
CA VAL A 95 14.19 3.10 -12.05
C VAL A 95 14.36 2.00 -11.01
N ILE A 96 15.52 1.95 -10.35
CA ILE A 96 15.82 1.01 -9.27
C ILE A 96 14.83 1.18 -8.13
N THR A 97 14.51 2.41 -7.73
CA THR A 97 13.52 2.70 -6.68
C THR A 97 12.16 2.08 -7.03
N ILE A 98 11.69 2.25 -8.25
CA ILE A 98 10.41 1.71 -8.70
C ILE A 98 10.43 0.17 -8.70
N LEU A 99 11.50 -0.45 -9.21
CA LEU A 99 11.61 -1.91 -9.24
C LEU A 99 11.74 -2.52 -7.84
N VAL A 100 12.53 -1.89 -6.96
CA VAL A 100 12.66 -2.34 -5.56
C VAL A 100 11.33 -2.21 -4.83
N ALA A 101 10.60 -1.10 -5.02
CA ALA A 101 9.27 -0.93 -4.45
C ALA A 101 8.30 -2.01 -4.97
N MET A 102 8.31 -2.29 -6.27
CA MET A 102 7.48 -3.34 -6.86
C MET A 102 7.74 -4.72 -6.23
N ILE A 103 9.00 -5.09 -6.02
CA ILE A 103 9.37 -6.38 -5.42
C ILE A 103 9.01 -6.41 -3.93
N VAL A 104 9.34 -5.36 -3.18
CA VAL A 104 9.05 -5.27 -1.72
C VAL A 104 7.55 -5.18 -1.48
N GLY A 105 6.82 -4.44 -2.30
CA GLY A 105 5.36 -4.33 -2.25
C GLY A 105 4.68 -5.67 -2.51
N GLY A 106 5.15 -6.42 -3.51
CA GLY A 106 4.71 -7.78 -3.78
C GLY A 106 5.01 -8.79 -2.67
N ILE A 107 5.82 -8.44 -1.68
CA ILE A 107 6.06 -9.28 -0.48
C ILE A 107 5.17 -8.82 0.68
N SER A 108 5.12 -7.49 0.93
CA SER A 108 4.40 -6.91 2.07
C SER A 108 2.89 -6.79 1.83
N GLY A 109 2.46 -6.64 0.57
CA GLY A 109 1.07 -6.40 0.20
C GLY A 109 0.49 -5.07 0.67
N SER A 110 1.34 -4.16 1.17
CA SER A 110 0.92 -2.88 1.77
C SER A 110 1.72 -1.71 1.24
N GLY A 111 1.09 -0.88 0.40
CA GLY A 111 1.70 0.31 -0.19
C GLY A 111 2.34 1.26 0.82
N PRO A 112 1.65 1.69 1.88
CA PRO A 112 2.24 2.55 2.90
C PRO A 112 3.46 1.93 3.59
N ALA A 113 3.43 0.64 3.93
CA ALA A 113 4.55 -0.04 4.55
C ALA A 113 5.74 -0.14 3.60
N CYS A 114 5.50 -0.50 2.34
CA CYS A 114 6.52 -0.53 1.30
C CYS A 114 7.14 0.86 1.07
N THR A 115 6.30 1.91 0.95
CA THR A 115 6.77 3.29 0.79
C THR A 115 7.67 3.72 1.94
N ALA A 116 7.33 3.36 3.18
CA ALA A 116 8.15 3.68 4.35
C ALA A 116 9.49 2.92 4.32
N ALA A 117 9.46 1.61 4.07
CA ALA A 117 10.65 0.76 4.05
C ALA A 117 11.61 1.14 2.90
N VAL A 118 11.10 1.20 1.68
CA VAL A 118 11.89 1.55 0.49
C VAL A 118 12.32 3.02 0.55
N GLY A 119 11.42 3.93 0.98
CA GLY A 119 11.69 5.35 1.09
C GLY A 119 12.82 5.66 2.06
N GLY A 120 12.88 4.99 3.20
CA GLY A 120 13.97 5.16 4.18
C GLY A 120 15.36 4.93 3.58
N VAL A 121 15.49 3.99 2.65
CA VAL A 121 16.75 3.67 1.98
C VAL A 121 16.93 4.49 0.70
N MET A 122 15.93 4.49 -0.18
CA MET A 122 16.06 5.00 -1.54
C MET A 122 16.07 6.53 -1.62
N ILE A 123 15.25 7.23 -0.81
CA ILE A 123 15.26 8.69 -0.79
C ILE A 123 16.65 9.20 -0.39
N THR A 124 17.23 8.62 0.65
CA THR A 124 18.58 8.98 1.11
C THR A 124 19.63 8.67 0.04
N ALA A 125 19.54 7.50 -0.61
CA ALA A 125 20.45 7.14 -1.70
C ALA A 125 20.33 8.09 -2.88
N MET A 126 19.11 8.42 -3.31
CA MET A 126 18.88 9.35 -4.42
C MET A 126 19.41 10.75 -4.12
N ILE A 127 19.15 11.29 -2.92
CA ILE A 127 19.64 12.62 -2.52
C ILE A 127 21.18 12.67 -2.54
N ARG A 128 21.84 11.65 -2.00
CA ARG A 128 23.32 11.53 -2.03
C ARG A 128 23.89 11.48 -3.44
N ASN A 129 23.11 11.05 -4.41
CA ASN A 129 23.48 10.93 -5.81
C ASN A 129 22.92 12.10 -6.67
N GLY A 130 22.70 13.27 -6.06
CA GLY A 130 22.35 14.50 -6.78
C GLY A 130 20.90 14.60 -7.25
N TYR A 131 19.97 13.76 -6.73
CA TYR A 131 18.55 13.92 -7.03
C TYR A 131 17.90 14.92 -6.07
N PRO A 132 17.00 15.81 -6.55
CA PRO A 132 16.25 16.69 -5.67
C PRO A 132 15.39 15.89 -4.68
N PRO A 133 15.33 16.30 -3.39
CA PRO A 133 14.54 15.59 -2.37
C PRO A 133 13.07 15.42 -2.75
N ALA A 134 12.47 16.46 -3.36
CA ALA A 134 11.08 16.40 -3.81
C ALA A 134 10.86 15.34 -4.90
N PHE A 135 11.80 15.19 -5.84
CA PHE A 135 11.73 14.17 -6.87
C PHE A 135 11.90 12.77 -6.29
N ALA A 136 12.90 12.57 -5.41
CA ALA A 136 13.12 11.29 -4.73
C ALA A 136 11.89 10.85 -3.93
N ALA A 137 11.28 11.76 -3.18
CA ALA A 137 10.05 11.50 -2.42
C ALA A 137 8.86 11.18 -3.34
N SER A 138 8.68 11.93 -4.43
CA SER A 138 7.57 11.72 -5.37
C SER A 138 7.67 10.38 -6.10
N VAL A 139 8.87 9.99 -6.58
CA VAL A 139 9.08 8.69 -7.22
C VAL A 139 8.80 7.55 -6.25
N THR A 140 9.27 7.66 -5.01
CA THR A 140 9.06 6.64 -3.98
C THR A 140 7.58 6.51 -3.61
N ALA A 141 6.87 7.62 -3.43
CA ALA A 141 5.45 7.63 -3.12
C ALA A 141 4.61 7.07 -4.28
N ALA A 142 4.92 7.44 -5.51
CA ALA A 142 4.26 6.92 -6.69
C ALA A 142 4.51 5.41 -6.85
N ALA A 143 5.74 4.94 -6.63
CA ALA A 143 6.06 3.51 -6.66
C ALA A 143 5.26 2.73 -5.60
N GLY A 144 5.19 3.21 -4.37
CA GLY A 144 4.41 2.59 -3.31
C GLY A 144 2.89 2.65 -3.50
N SER A 145 2.38 3.51 -4.37
CA SER A 145 0.96 3.49 -4.75
C SER A 145 0.64 2.44 -5.80
N THR A 146 1.61 2.03 -6.62
CA THR A 146 1.43 1.03 -7.67
C THR A 146 1.71 -0.40 -7.21
N ASP A 147 2.50 -0.58 -6.15
CA ASP A 147 2.89 -1.90 -5.64
C ASP A 147 1.71 -2.71 -5.10
N ILE A 148 0.65 -2.04 -4.60
CA ILE A 148 -0.57 -2.71 -4.12
C ILE A 148 -1.32 -3.48 -5.20
N LEU A 149 -1.02 -3.23 -6.48
CA LEU A 149 -1.58 -3.99 -7.59
C LEU A 149 -0.87 -5.33 -7.79
N ILE A 150 0.34 -5.50 -7.25
CA ILE A 150 1.15 -6.70 -7.42
C ILE A 150 0.85 -7.68 -6.28
N PRO A 151 0.47 -8.92 -6.58
CA PRO A 151 0.19 -9.92 -5.56
C PRO A 151 1.45 -10.36 -4.78
N PRO A 152 1.29 -10.67 -3.49
CA PRO A 152 0.06 -10.62 -2.69
C PRO A 152 -0.32 -9.19 -2.31
N SER A 153 -1.62 -8.87 -2.31
CA SER A 153 -2.15 -7.55 -1.99
C SER A 153 -3.23 -7.62 -0.91
N VAL A 154 -3.02 -6.86 0.17
CA VAL A 154 -4.02 -6.73 1.25
C VAL A 154 -5.32 -6.14 0.71
N ALA A 155 -5.25 -5.19 -0.22
CA ALA A 155 -6.43 -4.58 -0.83
C ALA A 155 -7.29 -5.62 -1.59
N PHE A 156 -6.67 -6.53 -2.33
CA PHE A 156 -7.39 -7.59 -3.04
C PHE A 156 -8.02 -8.62 -2.09
N ILE A 157 -7.35 -8.91 -0.96
CA ILE A 157 -7.92 -9.79 0.07
C ILE A 157 -9.18 -9.15 0.67
N VAL A 158 -9.11 -7.87 1.04
CA VAL A 158 -10.29 -7.14 1.57
C VAL A 158 -11.41 -7.06 0.53
N TYR A 159 -11.07 -6.79 -0.73
CA TYR A 159 -12.05 -6.74 -1.82
C TYR A 159 -12.78 -8.09 -2.00
N SER A 160 -12.06 -9.20 -1.94
CA SER A 160 -12.65 -10.54 -2.07
C SER A 160 -13.65 -10.88 -0.96
N VAL A 161 -13.48 -10.29 0.22
CA VAL A 161 -14.41 -10.47 1.35
C VAL A 161 -15.70 -9.67 1.13
N LEU A 162 -15.61 -8.52 0.49
CA LEU A 162 -16.75 -7.64 0.20
C LEU A 162 -17.54 -8.11 -1.03
N VAL A 163 -16.85 -8.67 -2.02
CA VAL A 163 -17.43 -9.09 -3.29
C VAL A 163 -17.27 -10.60 -3.43
N SER A 164 -18.30 -11.36 -3.07
CA SER A 164 -18.28 -12.82 -3.00
C SER A 164 -18.03 -13.53 -4.35
N SER A 165 -18.25 -12.84 -5.47
CA SER A 165 -17.93 -13.35 -6.81
C SER A 165 -16.45 -13.22 -7.19
N ALA A 166 -15.68 -12.40 -6.47
CA ALA A 166 -14.27 -12.14 -6.72
C ALA A 166 -13.39 -12.94 -5.76
N THR A 167 -12.85 -14.05 -6.22
CA THR A 167 -11.96 -14.90 -5.40
C THR A 167 -10.55 -14.30 -5.31
N VAL A 168 -9.85 -14.50 -4.17
CA VAL A 168 -8.47 -14.03 -3.96
C VAL A 168 -7.53 -14.49 -5.08
N PRO A 169 -7.53 -15.78 -5.50
CA PRO A 169 -6.67 -16.21 -6.60
C PRO A 169 -6.96 -15.50 -7.93
N ALA A 170 -8.23 -15.27 -8.26
CA ALA A 170 -8.59 -14.58 -9.50
C ALA A 170 -8.13 -13.11 -9.48
N LEU A 171 -8.27 -12.42 -8.33
CA LEU A 171 -7.80 -11.05 -8.15
C LEU A 171 -6.28 -10.97 -8.23
N PHE A 172 -5.57 -11.93 -7.65
CA PHE A 172 -4.12 -11.97 -7.71
C PHE A 172 -3.62 -12.15 -9.15
N VAL A 173 -4.17 -13.13 -9.87
CA VAL A 173 -3.81 -13.32 -11.29
C VAL A 173 -4.16 -12.09 -12.13
N GLY A 174 -5.35 -11.51 -11.90
CA GLY A 174 -5.80 -10.31 -12.60
C GLY A 174 -4.96 -9.05 -12.29
N GLY A 175 -4.36 -8.96 -11.11
CA GLY A 175 -3.54 -7.82 -10.67
C GLY A 175 -2.14 -7.77 -11.27
N VAL A 176 -1.58 -8.91 -11.68
CA VAL A 176 -0.19 -8.99 -12.20
C VAL A 176 0.01 -8.09 -13.43
N ILE A 177 -0.86 -8.22 -14.41
CA ILE A 177 -0.73 -7.46 -15.68
C ILE A 177 -0.88 -5.95 -15.44
N PRO A 178 -1.94 -5.45 -14.78
CA PRO A 178 -2.06 -4.04 -14.45
C PRO A 178 -0.92 -3.52 -13.57
N GLY A 179 -0.43 -4.30 -12.61
CA GLY A 179 0.68 -3.93 -11.74
C GLY A 179 1.99 -3.75 -12.52
N ILE A 180 2.34 -4.69 -13.40
CA ILE A 180 3.52 -4.57 -14.27
C ILE A 180 3.38 -3.38 -15.22
N LEU A 181 2.19 -3.20 -15.82
CA LEU A 181 1.93 -2.08 -16.72
C LEU A 181 2.07 -0.73 -15.99
N ALA A 182 1.51 -0.61 -14.79
CA ALA A 182 1.64 0.60 -13.97
C ALA A 182 3.10 0.89 -13.62
N CYS A 183 3.89 -0.13 -13.29
CA CYS A 183 5.32 -0.01 -13.04
C CYS A 183 6.07 0.52 -14.29
N ILE A 184 5.82 -0.05 -15.46
CA ILE A 184 6.44 0.40 -16.71
C ILE A 184 6.04 1.85 -17.02
N LEU A 185 4.76 2.19 -16.90
CA LEU A 185 4.24 3.53 -17.12
C LEU A 185 4.82 4.56 -16.14
N LEU A 186 5.19 4.14 -14.93
CA LEU A 186 5.86 5.01 -13.95
C LEU A 186 7.35 5.19 -14.24
N ILE A 187 8.02 4.14 -14.76
CA ILE A 187 9.43 4.22 -15.14
C ILE A 187 9.66 5.25 -16.25
N ILE A 188 8.77 5.34 -17.23
CA ILE A 188 8.92 6.23 -18.38
C ILE A 188 9.07 7.70 -17.94
N PRO A 189 8.13 8.32 -17.20
CA PRO A 189 8.27 9.72 -16.76
C PRO A 189 9.40 9.90 -15.75
N ALA A 190 9.66 8.93 -14.88
CA ALA A 190 10.75 9.00 -13.92
C ALA A 190 12.11 9.08 -14.63
N LEU A 191 12.32 8.24 -15.64
CA LEU A 191 13.53 8.25 -16.46
C LEU A 191 13.61 9.51 -17.30
N TYR A 192 12.53 9.91 -17.98
CA TYR A 192 12.48 11.12 -18.79
C TYR A 192 12.84 12.38 -17.99
N LEU A 193 12.25 12.56 -16.81
CA LEU A 193 12.54 13.70 -15.95
C LEU A 193 13.97 13.67 -15.42
N SER A 194 14.48 12.50 -15.05
CA SER A 194 15.87 12.35 -14.60
C SER A 194 16.87 12.72 -15.70
N LEU A 195 16.61 12.29 -16.93
CA LEU A 195 17.47 12.61 -18.08
C LEU A 195 17.37 14.09 -18.47
N LYS A 196 16.17 14.64 -18.53
CA LYS A 196 15.91 16.03 -18.90
C LYS A 196 16.57 17.04 -17.94
N HIS A 197 16.55 16.74 -16.65
CA HIS A 197 17.10 17.62 -15.61
C HIS A 197 18.51 17.21 -15.15
N ASN A 198 19.13 16.23 -15.79
CA ASN A 198 20.46 15.69 -15.48
C ASN A 198 20.60 15.25 -14.00
N PHE A 199 19.59 14.62 -13.42
CA PHE A 199 19.69 14.10 -12.07
C PHE A 199 20.62 12.88 -12.02
N GLY A 200 21.43 12.76 -10.96
CA GLY A 200 22.35 11.64 -10.77
C GLY A 200 23.63 11.72 -11.59
N VAL A 201 24.14 12.92 -11.89
CA VAL A 201 25.34 13.14 -12.70
C VAL A 201 26.64 13.22 -11.87
N ASP A 202 26.54 13.47 -10.57
CA ASP A 202 27.69 13.71 -9.69
C ASP A 202 28.18 12.43 -9.02
N LEU A 203 28.59 11.46 -9.81
CA LEU A 203 29.32 10.26 -9.34
C LEU A 203 30.56 10.02 -10.20
#